data_c944c0ba3ebcfe968601e49288aa92c0
#
_entry.id   c944c0ba3ebcfe968601e49288aa92c0
#
_cell.length_a   1.000
_cell.length_b   1.000
_cell.length_c   1.000
_cell.angle_alpha   90.00
_cell.angle_beta   90.00
_cell.angle_gamma   90.00
#
_symmetry.space_group_name_H-M   'P 1'
#
loop_
_entity.id
_entity.type
_entity.pdbx_description
1 polymer ?
#
loop_
_entity_poly.entity_id
_entity_poly.type
_entity_poly.pdbx_seq_one_letter_code
_entity_poly.pdbx_strand_id
1 'polypeptide(L)'
;MVAVAGFSTLGLSQVKKAVQTVTIKTPTVQCESCKNRIEKYMVRETGVQKVNVDYKRKVTKVTFVTDRTNIENIKTAIANAGYDADDVTANEETYKKLPLCCKKPEDGGGMKE
;
A
#
# COMPACT_ATOMS: atom_id res chain seq x y z
N MET A 1 -10.39 -14.59 -44.60
CA MET A 1 -10.36 -14.61 -44.03
C MET A 1 -10.39 -14.48 -43.04
N VAL A 2 -10.57 -14.24 -42.90
CA VAL A 2 -10.71 -14.08 -42.00
C VAL A 2 -10.38 -13.98 -41.01
N ALA A 3 -10.18 -13.93 -40.91
CA ALA A 3 -9.84 -13.90 -40.02
C ALA A 3 -9.85 -13.28 -39.25
N VAL A 4 -9.88 -12.82 -39.36
CA VAL A 4 -9.88 -12.27 -38.65
C VAL A 4 -10.21 -12.18 -37.71
N ALA A 5 -10.43 -12.01 -37.85
CA ALA A 5 -10.97 -11.85 -37.05
C ALA A 5 -10.74 -12.30 -36.03
N GLY A 6 -10.61 -12.85 -36.09
CA GLY A 6 -10.38 -13.48 -35.07
C GLY A 6 -9.66 -12.84 -34.12
N PHE A 7 -9.37 -12.33 -34.41
CA PHE A 7 -8.81 -11.92 -33.59
C PHE A 7 -9.08 -11.12 -32.87
N SER A 8 -9.39 -10.70 -33.28
CA SER A 8 -9.74 -9.62 -32.64
C SER A 8 -10.18 -9.93 -31.39
N THR A 9 -10.74 -10.77 -31.42
CA THR A 9 -11.19 -11.15 -30.22
C THR A 9 -10.20 -11.11 -29.25
N LEU A 10 -9.11 -11.23 -29.61
CA LEU A 10 -8.18 -11.23 -28.70
C LEU A 10 -8.27 -10.16 -27.85
N GLY A 11 -8.58 -9.22 -28.33
CA GLY A 11 -8.53 -8.10 -27.53
C GLY A 11 -9.38 -8.20 -26.38
N LEU A 12 -10.31 -8.94 -26.44
CA LEU A 12 -11.18 -9.04 -25.41
C LEU A 12 -10.60 -9.33 -24.17
N SER A 13 -9.72 -10.14 -24.20
CA SER A 13 -9.20 -10.53 -22.96
C SER A 13 -8.63 -9.37 -22.27
N GLN A 14 -8.33 -8.36 -22.93
CA GLN A 14 -7.73 -7.30 -22.31
C GLN A 14 -8.65 -6.62 -21.41
N VAL A 15 -9.84 -6.77 -21.53
CA VAL A 15 -10.75 -6.13 -20.68
C VAL A 15 -10.72 -6.69 -19.35
N LYS A 16 -10.00 -7.70 -19.12
CA LYS A 16 -9.94 -8.25 -17.85
C LYS A 16 -9.41 -7.28 -16.90
N LYS A 17 -9.66 -7.39 -15.63
CA LYS A 17 -9.18 -6.51 -14.65
C LYS A 17 -7.70 -6.46 -14.71
N ALA A 18 -7.18 -5.29 -14.64
CA ALA A 18 -5.75 -5.10 -14.62
C ALA A 18 -5.28 -5.09 -13.19
N VAL A 19 -4.13 -5.67 -12.96
CA VAL A 19 -3.51 -5.70 -11.65
C VAL A 19 -2.24 -4.89 -11.76
N GLN A 20 -2.01 -4.01 -10.81
CA GLN A 20 -0.86 -3.14 -10.84
C GLN A 20 -0.14 -3.17 -9.50
N THR A 21 1.18 -3.05 -9.52
CA THR A 21 1.96 -2.96 -8.30
C THR A 21 2.61 -1.59 -8.26
N VAL A 22 2.45 -0.91 -7.12
CA VAL A 22 3.06 0.40 -6.94
C VAL A 22 3.94 0.37 -5.72
N THR A 23 4.94 1.24 -5.72
CA THR A 23 5.83 1.40 -4.58
C THR A 23 5.52 2.76 -3.96
N ILE A 24 5.16 2.76 -2.70
CA ILE A 24 4.80 3.98 -2.00
C ILE A 24 5.82 4.23 -0.91
N LYS A 25 6.28 5.46 -0.78
CA LYS A 25 7.25 5.78 0.26
C LYS A 25 6.51 5.83 1.59
N THR A 26 7.01 5.09 2.56
CA THR A 26 6.43 5.07 3.90
C THR A 26 7.54 5.37 4.90
N PRO A 27 7.99 6.62 4.91
CA PRO A 27 9.19 7.00 5.67
C PRO A 27 9.06 6.88 7.17
N THR A 28 7.85 6.80 7.69
CA THR A 28 7.69 6.71 9.13
C THR A 28 7.59 5.27 9.65
N VAL A 29 7.67 4.28 8.78
CA VAL A 29 7.72 2.89 9.20
C VAL A 29 9.08 2.67 9.87
N GLN A 30 9.08 2.07 11.07
CA GLN A 30 10.29 1.93 11.84
C GLN A 30 10.80 0.51 12.01
N CYS A 31 9.93 -0.47 12.11
CA CYS A 31 10.35 -1.81 12.47
C CYS A 31 9.42 -2.87 11.93
N GLU A 32 9.74 -4.11 12.23
CA GLU A 32 8.93 -5.21 11.76
C GLU A 32 7.50 -5.16 12.30
N SER A 33 7.34 -4.65 13.50
CA SER A 33 6.01 -4.51 14.08
C SER A 33 5.17 -3.57 13.22
N CYS A 34 5.79 -2.49 12.71
CA CYS A 34 5.10 -1.55 11.85
C CYS A 34 4.74 -2.21 10.52
N LYS A 35 5.67 -3.01 9.99
CA LYS A 35 5.44 -3.73 8.76
C LYS A 35 4.19 -4.61 8.93
N ASN A 36 4.13 -5.36 10.00
CA ASN A 36 3.02 -6.27 10.22
C ASN A 36 1.70 -5.53 10.37
N ARG A 37 1.71 -4.37 11.01
CA ARG A 37 0.52 -3.58 11.17
C ARG A 37 -0.01 -3.09 9.83
N ILE A 38 0.86 -2.57 8.99
CA ILE A 38 0.43 -2.07 7.69
C ILE A 38 -0.08 -3.22 6.83
N GLU A 39 0.64 -4.32 6.80
CA GLU A 39 0.24 -5.44 5.95
C GLU A 39 -1.12 -5.99 6.38
N LYS A 40 -1.32 -6.13 7.67
CA LYS A 40 -2.57 -6.64 8.17
C LYS A 40 -3.73 -5.70 7.89
N TYR A 41 -3.48 -4.41 8.02
CA TYR A 41 -4.50 -3.42 7.77
C TYR A 41 -4.85 -3.36 6.29
N MET A 42 -3.83 -3.35 5.45
CA MET A 42 -4.03 -3.14 4.02
C MET A 42 -4.65 -4.31 3.28
N VAL A 43 -4.41 -5.53 3.74
CA VAL A 43 -5.01 -6.66 3.03
C VAL A 43 -6.52 -6.66 3.14
N ARG A 44 -7.08 -5.85 4.03
CA ARG A 44 -8.53 -5.75 4.15
C ARG A 44 -9.12 -4.68 3.24
N GLU A 45 -8.25 -3.87 2.62
CA GLU A 45 -8.76 -2.80 1.77
C GLU A 45 -9.30 -3.38 0.47
N THR A 46 -10.42 -2.82 0.03
CA THR A 46 -11.04 -3.27 -1.22
C THR A 46 -10.04 -3.13 -2.35
N GLY A 47 -9.92 -4.18 -3.14
CA GLY A 47 -9.06 -4.14 -4.32
C GLY A 47 -7.60 -4.45 -4.07
N VAL A 48 -7.18 -4.53 -2.83
CA VAL A 48 -5.79 -4.82 -2.53
C VAL A 48 -5.59 -6.34 -2.53
N GLN A 49 -4.59 -6.81 -3.26
CA GLN A 49 -4.31 -8.23 -3.33
C GLN A 49 -3.09 -8.62 -2.54
N LYS A 50 -2.11 -7.73 -2.46
CA LYS A 50 -0.86 -8.08 -1.82
C LYS A 50 -0.17 -6.83 -1.31
N VAL A 51 0.42 -6.91 -0.15
CA VAL A 51 1.13 -5.80 0.45
C VAL A 51 2.46 -6.32 0.99
N ASN A 52 3.53 -5.61 0.68
CA ASN A 52 4.84 -5.98 1.17
C ASN A 52 5.54 -4.71 1.65
N VAL A 53 5.73 -4.61 2.94
CA VAL A 53 6.38 -3.44 3.53
C VAL A 53 7.85 -3.74 3.76
N ASP A 54 8.70 -2.88 3.23
CA ASP A 54 10.13 -2.99 3.46
C ASP A 54 10.50 -1.88 4.45
N TYR A 55 10.53 -2.22 5.73
CA TYR A 55 10.74 -1.20 6.73
C TYR A 55 12.17 -0.69 6.75
N LYS A 56 13.09 -1.45 6.20
CA LYS A 56 14.48 -0.99 6.15
C LYS A 56 14.67 0.06 5.07
N ARG A 57 13.98 -0.08 3.96
CA ARG A 57 14.05 0.88 2.87
C ARG A 57 12.96 1.93 2.96
N LYS A 58 12.04 1.75 3.90
CA LYS A 58 10.95 2.70 4.11
C LYS A 58 10.05 2.84 2.90
N VAL A 59 9.73 1.72 2.28
CA VAL A 59 8.79 1.71 1.16
C VAL A 59 7.80 0.57 1.33
N THR A 60 6.64 0.70 0.72
CA THR A 60 5.61 -0.33 0.76
C THR A 60 5.16 -0.59 -0.66
N LYS A 61 5.19 -1.87 -1.06
CA LYS A 61 4.72 -2.25 -2.37
C LYS A 61 3.32 -2.81 -2.22
N VAL A 62 2.41 -2.33 -3.04
CA VAL A 62 1.03 -2.77 -2.98
C VAL A 62 0.59 -3.23 -4.35
N THR A 63 0.04 -4.44 -4.44
CA THR A 63 -0.52 -4.96 -5.66
C THR A 63 -2.03 -4.87 -5.54
N PHE A 64 -2.66 -4.24 -6.49
CA PHE A 64 -4.09 -3.99 -6.41
C PHE A 64 -4.78 -4.11 -7.76
N VAL A 65 -6.09 -4.27 -7.71
CA VAL A 65 -6.91 -4.39 -8.91
C VAL A 65 -7.37 -2.99 -9.29
N THR A 66 -7.02 -2.56 -10.50
CA THR A 66 -7.20 -1.17 -10.89
C THR A 66 -8.65 -0.75 -11.07
N ASP A 67 -9.57 -1.68 -11.26
CA ASP A 67 -10.96 -1.30 -11.37
C ASP A 67 -11.66 -1.30 -10.02
N ARG A 68 -10.94 -1.56 -8.94
CA ARG A 68 -11.55 -1.54 -7.62
C ARG A 68 -10.96 -0.48 -6.72
N THR A 69 -9.73 -0.09 -6.97
CA THR A 69 -9.10 0.94 -6.16
C THR A 69 -8.04 1.65 -6.99
N ASN A 70 -7.39 2.64 -6.41
CA ASN A 70 -6.37 3.40 -7.13
C ASN A 70 -5.29 3.82 -6.14
N ILE A 71 -4.24 4.43 -6.65
CA ILE A 71 -3.09 4.80 -5.84
C ILE A 71 -3.50 5.77 -4.74
N GLU A 72 -4.37 6.71 -5.02
CA GLU A 72 -4.78 7.68 -4.01
C GLU A 72 -5.50 7.01 -2.85
N ASN A 73 -6.37 6.06 -3.15
CA ASN A 73 -7.06 5.34 -2.10
C ASN A 73 -6.10 4.50 -1.27
N ILE A 74 -5.08 3.94 -1.93
CA ILE A 74 -4.10 3.12 -1.24
C ILE A 74 -3.26 3.98 -0.30
N LYS A 75 -2.85 5.17 -0.74
CA LYS A 75 -2.08 6.06 0.12
C LYS A 75 -2.93 6.47 1.32
N THR A 76 -4.20 6.78 1.07
CA THR A 76 -5.10 7.17 2.14
C THR A 76 -5.27 6.05 3.15
N ALA A 77 -5.36 4.82 2.67
CA ALA A 77 -5.51 3.67 3.56
C ALA A 77 -4.26 3.49 4.43
N ILE A 78 -3.08 3.67 3.86
CA ILE A 78 -1.85 3.57 4.63
C ILE A 78 -1.81 4.69 5.68
N ALA A 79 -2.23 5.89 5.29
CA ALA A 79 -2.27 7.02 6.21
C ALA A 79 -3.25 6.74 7.35
N ASN A 80 -4.37 6.09 7.05
CA ASN A 80 -5.34 5.75 8.07
C ASN A 80 -4.81 4.67 9.02
N ALA A 81 -3.82 3.93 8.59
CA ALA A 81 -3.18 2.95 9.46
C ALA A 81 -2.15 3.61 10.39
N GLY A 82 -1.86 4.89 10.16
CA GLY A 82 -0.99 5.65 11.05
C GLY A 82 0.39 5.95 10.50
N TYR A 83 0.60 5.79 9.19
CA TYR A 83 1.91 5.99 8.59
C TYR A 83 1.82 6.94 7.40
N ASP A 84 2.87 7.74 7.21
CA ASP A 84 2.90 8.63 6.05
C ASP A 84 3.02 7.78 4.78
N ALA A 85 2.33 8.19 3.74
CA ALA A 85 2.31 7.46 2.47
C ALA A 85 2.57 8.47 1.36
N ASP A 86 3.77 8.53 0.86
CA ASP A 86 4.20 9.50 -0.14
C ASP A 86 3.87 10.91 0.36
N ASP A 87 2.95 11.60 -0.30
CA ASP A 87 2.59 12.95 0.08
C ASP A 87 1.38 13.02 1.02
N VAL A 88 0.86 11.87 1.43
CA VAL A 88 -0.29 11.86 2.34
C VAL A 88 0.20 11.65 3.76
N THR A 89 -0.14 12.59 4.62
CA THR A 89 0.29 12.53 6.00
C THR A 89 -0.53 11.52 6.80
N ALA A 90 0.09 10.82 7.72
CA ALA A 90 -0.60 9.86 8.55
C ALA A 90 -1.76 10.48 9.29
N ASN A 91 -2.81 9.70 9.50
CA ASN A 91 -3.95 10.13 10.29
C ASN A 91 -3.45 10.36 11.71
N GLU A 92 -3.64 11.55 12.22
CA GLU A 92 -3.11 11.94 13.49
C GLU A 92 -3.59 11.11 14.66
N GLU A 93 -4.86 10.81 14.69
CA GLU A 93 -5.39 10.01 15.77
C GLU A 93 -4.88 8.59 15.78
N THR A 94 -4.79 7.99 14.61
CA THR A 94 -4.27 6.63 14.52
C THR A 94 -2.79 6.61 14.86
N TYR A 95 -2.07 7.62 14.40
CA TYR A 95 -0.63 7.71 14.69
C TYR A 95 -0.41 7.77 16.21
N LYS A 96 -1.22 8.53 16.92
CA LYS A 96 -1.06 8.65 18.35
C LYS A 96 -1.25 7.33 19.07
N LYS A 97 -2.04 6.44 18.48
CA LYS A 97 -2.30 5.15 19.10
C LYS A 97 -1.26 4.09 18.77
N LEU A 98 -0.31 4.41 17.93
CA LEU A 98 0.71 3.43 17.58
C LEU A 98 1.60 3.14 18.77
N PRO A 99 2.16 1.92 18.85
CA PRO A 99 3.15 1.63 19.88
C PRO A 99 4.34 2.56 19.70
N LEU A 100 5.06 2.79 20.76
CA LEU A 100 6.19 3.68 20.72
C LEU A 100 7.19 3.30 19.64
N CYS A 101 7.43 2.02 19.44
CA CYS A 101 8.40 1.60 18.43
C CYS A 101 7.98 1.95 17.01
N CYS A 102 6.71 2.29 16.82
CA CYS A 102 6.21 2.69 15.51
C CYS A 102 6.07 4.19 15.36
N LYS A 103 6.38 4.96 16.40
CA LYS A 103 6.33 6.39 16.31
C LYS A 103 7.67 6.92 15.83
N LYS A 104 7.67 8.14 15.30
CA LYS A 104 8.89 8.73 14.79
C LYS A 104 9.89 8.99 15.90
N PRO A 105 11.17 8.98 15.60
CA PRO A 105 12.17 9.23 16.64
C PRO A 105 11.98 10.57 17.32
N GLU A 106 11.56 11.61 16.60
CA GLU A 106 11.36 12.92 17.22
C GLU A 106 10.21 12.90 18.21
N ASP A 107 9.36 11.89 18.17
CA ASP A 107 8.27 11.73 19.12
C ASP A 107 8.64 10.70 20.18
N GLY A 108 9.90 10.38 20.29
CA GLY A 108 10.37 9.43 21.29
C GLY A 108 10.27 7.99 20.85
N GLY A 109 9.96 7.76 19.61
CA GLY A 109 9.76 6.40 19.13
C GLY A 109 10.94 5.83 18.37
N GLY A 110 10.67 4.85 17.55
CA GLY A 110 11.67 4.22 16.72
C GLY A 110 12.30 3.04 17.42
N MET A 111 13.14 2.34 16.65
CA MET A 111 13.83 1.21 17.20
C MET A 111 15.04 1.65 17.94
N LYS A 112 15.26 1.07 19.09
CA LYS A 112 16.45 1.40 19.84
C LYS A 112 17.47 0.35 19.57
N GLU A 113 18.70 0.76 19.46
CA GLU A 113 19.76 -0.18 19.17
C GLU A 113 20.39 -0.73 20.41
#